data_6a04ac808dc3dc497a99a1ed7997ddbc
#
_entry.id   6a04ac808dc3dc497a99a1ed7997ddbc
#
_cell.length_a   1.000
_cell.length_b   1.000
_cell.length_c   1.000
_cell.angle_alpha   90.00
_cell.angle_beta   90.00
_cell.angle_gamma   90.00
#
_symmetry.space_group_name_H-M   'P 1'
#
loop_
_entity.id
_entity.type
_entity.pdbx_description
1 polymer ?
#
loop_
_entity_poly.entity_id
_entity_poly.type
_entity_poly.pdbx_seq_one_letter_code
_entity_poly.pdbx_strand_id
1 'polypeptide(L)'
;LLESGLDLSTQHELFQIVAALVHSAEDRKHGCTLVVDLAAEPLAIAGQGLEEPLSLRSAENLSLACSLARLDGALHLRPDLTLHGFACLLDGTSVPGEDRARGARYNSALRFTAGREDVCVVVVSSDRPVSIIRSGMELTATCLWKPPSACEADPPTLADWVKG
;
A
#
# COMPACT_ATOMS: atom_id res chain seq x y z
N LEU A 1 -2.09 5.40 10.34
CA LEU A 1 -2.58 5.17 8.97
C LEU A 1 -3.94 4.48 8.90
N LEU A 2 -4.38 3.81 9.92
CA LEU A 2 -5.63 3.06 10.00
C LEU A 2 -6.37 3.45 11.29
N GLU A 3 -6.72 4.71 11.46
CA GLU A 3 -7.76 5.14 12.40
C GLU A 3 -9.17 4.74 11.89
N SER A 4 -9.26 3.59 11.29
CA SER A 4 -10.50 2.90 10.97
C SER A 4 -10.73 1.97 12.15
N GLY A 5 -11.86 1.97 12.81
CA GLY A 5 -12.22 1.19 13.99
C GLY A 5 -11.85 -0.30 14.05
N LEU A 6 -10.75 -0.67 13.37
CA LEU A 6 -10.12 -1.99 13.39
C LEU A 6 -9.33 -2.16 14.68
N ASP A 7 -9.40 -3.35 15.27
CA ASP A 7 -8.53 -3.70 16.38
C ASP A 7 -7.04 -3.74 15.97
N LEU A 8 -6.16 -3.56 16.94
CA LEU A 8 -4.71 -3.46 16.69
C LEU A 8 -4.11 -4.73 16.06
N SER A 9 -4.67 -5.91 16.37
CA SER A 9 -4.19 -7.17 15.80
C SER A 9 -4.48 -7.23 14.30
N THR A 10 -5.71 -6.93 13.91
CA THR A 10 -6.13 -6.89 12.51
C THR A 10 -5.36 -5.84 11.71
N GLN A 11 -5.11 -4.65 12.30
CA GLN A 11 -4.28 -3.64 11.68
C GLN A 11 -2.87 -4.14 11.41
N HIS A 12 -2.27 -4.84 12.37
CA HIS A 12 -0.93 -5.40 12.25
C HIS A 12 -0.85 -6.48 11.17
N GLU A 13 -1.80 -7.43 11.16
CA GLU A 13 -1.87 -8.49 10.14
C GLU A 13 -2.07 -7.90 8.72
N LEU A 14 -2.97 -6.93 8.59
CA LEU A 14 -3.19 -6.24 7.32
C LEU A 14 -1.93 -5.52 6.83
N PHE A 15 -1.23 -4.85 7.73
CA PHE A 15 0.05 -4.22 7.42
C PHE A 15 1.08 -5.25 6.93
N GLN A 16 1.19 -6.40 7.57
CA GLN A 16 2.12 -7.47 7.17
C GLN A 16 1.79 -8.00 5.77
N ILE A 17 0.51 -8.19 5.45
CA ILE A 17 0.08 -8.66 4.12
C ILE A 17 0.41 -7.61 3.05
N VAL A 18 0.06 -6.35 3.30
CA VAL A 18 0.37 -5.25 2.38
C VAL A 18 1.88 -5.13 2.17
N ALA A 19 2.67 -5.21 3.25
CA ALA A 19 4.13 -5.18 3.18
C ALA A 19 4.69 -6.35 2.35
N ALA A 20 4.16 -7.56 2.52
CA ALA A 20 4.58 -8.73 1.74
C ALA A 20 4.31 -8.54 0.23
N LEU A 21 3.15 -8.00 -0.14
CA LEU A 21 2.81 -7.70 -1.52
C LEU A 21 3.71 -6.61 -2.11
N VAL A 22 3.97 -5.54 -1.34
CA VAL A 22 4.88 -4.45 -1.73
C VAL A 22 6.29 -4.98 -1.95
N HIS A 23 6.86 -5.72 -0.99
CA HIS A 23 8.20 -6.31 -1.13
C HIS A 23 8.30 -7.25 -2.32
N SER A 24 7.28 -8.09 -2.54
CA SER A 24 7.25 -8.97 -3.71
C SER A 24 7.29 -8.20 -5.03
N ALA A 25 6.64 -7.03 -5.10
CA ALA A 25 6.66 -6.17 -6.27
C ALA A 25 8.02 -5.48 -6.45
N GLU A 26 8.60 -4.96 -5.37
CA GLU A 26 9.92 -4.30 -5.37
C GLU A 26 11.03 -5.27 -5.77
N ASP A 27 11.09 -6.46 -5.17
CA ASP A 27 12.08 -7.51 -5.47
C ASP A 27 12.05 -7.92 -6.94
N ARG A 28 10.85 -7.98 -7.51
CA ARG A 28 10.64 -8.36 -8.92
C ARG A 28 10.67 -7.17 -9.88
N LYS A 29 10.87 -5.96 -9.36
CA LYS A 29 10.97 -4.70 -10.12
C LYS A 29 9.75 -4.44 -11.02
N HIS A 30 8.56 -4.71 -10.53
CA HIS A 30 7.33 -4.37 -11.24
C HIS A 30 6.46 -3.41 -10.41
N GLY A 31 5.72 -2.54 -11.08
CA GLY A 31 4.72 -1.71 -10.43
C GLY A 31 3.49 -2.53 -10.05
N CYS A 32 2.89 -2.24 -8.90
CA CYS A 32 1.58 -2.77 -8.55
C CYS A 32 0.73 -1.71 -7.84
N THR A 33 -0.56 -1.95 -7.78
CA THR A 33 -1.53 -1.10 -7.08
C THR A 33 -2.39 -1.96 -6.18
N LEU A 34 -2.50 -1.56 -4.91
CA LEU A 34 -3.31 -2.25 -3.92
C LEU A 34 -4.39 -1.29 -3.43
N VAL A 35 -5.65 -1.68 -3.54
CA VAL A 35 -6.78 -0.98 -2.93
C VAL A 35 -7.08 -1.66 -1.61
N VAL A 36 -7.01 -0.93 -0.52
CA VAL A 36 -7.48 -1.35 0.80
C VAL A 36 -8.84 -0.69 1.02
N ASP A 37 -9.88 -1.46 0.89
CA ASP A 37 -11.26 -1.06 1.02
C ASP A 37 -11.72 -1.24 2.46
N LEU A 38 -11.90 -0.13 3.18
CA LEU A 38 -12.30 -0.07 4.58
C LEU A 38 -13.82 0.16 4.74
N ALA A 39 -14.57 0.21 3.64
CA ALA A 39 -16.01 0.42 3.67
C ALA A 39 -16.72 -0.74 4.42
N ALA A 40 -17.89 -0.47 4.99
CA ALA A 40 -18.69 -1.49 5.66
C ALA A 40 -19.06 -2.63 4.70
N GLU A 41 -19.51 -2.28 3.49
CA GLU A 41 -19.78 -3.22 2.41
C GLU A 41 -18.69 -3.15 1.34
N PRO A 42 -18.36 -4.27 0.67
CA PRO A 42 -17.35 -4.29 -0.38
C PRO A 42 -17.68 -3.31 -1.51
N LEU A 43 -16.72 -2.50 -1.89
CA LEU A 43 -16.87 -1.58 -3.01
C LEU A 43 -16.99 -2.35 -4.34
N ALA A 44 -17.93 -1.93 -5.17
CA ALA A 44 -17.99 -2.39 -6.55
C ALA A 44 -16.91 -1.69 -7.37
N ILE A 45 -15.84 -2.41 -7.70
CA ILE A 45 -14.75 -1.93 -8.53
C ILE A 45 -14.76 -2.72 -9.84
N ALA A 46 -14.72 -2.03 -10.97
CA ALA A 46 -14.64 -2.68 -12.28
C ALA A 46 -13.34 -3.50 -12.37
N GLY A 47 -13.41 -4.71 -12.93
CA GLY A 47 -12.28 -5.62 -13.03
C GLY A 47 -12.69 -7.07 -12.85
N GLN A 48 -11.77 -7.91 -12.40
CA GLN A 48 -12.03 -9.31 -12.14
C GLN A 48 -12.36 -9.50 -10.65
N GLY A 49 -13.65 -9.52 -10.33
CA GLY A 49 -14.14 -9.88 -9.00
C GLY A 49 -14.05 -11.38 -8.75
N LEU A 50 -13.75 -11.76 -7.54
CA LEU A 50 -13.80 -13.16 -7.10
C LEU A 50 -15.19 -13.48 -6.54
N GLU A 51 -15.79 -14.58 -6.96
CA GLU A 51 -17.08 -15.05 -6.42
C GLU A 51 -16.95 -15.38 -4.94
N GLU A 52 -15.84 -16.01 -4.56
CA GLU A 52 -15.45 -16.26 -3.18
C GLU A 52 -14.15 -15.54 -2.87
N PRO A 53 -14.15 -14.58 -1.90
CA PRO A 53 -12.93 -13.89 -1.50
C PRO A 53 -11.87 -14.86 -0.96
N LEU A 54 -10.61 -14.65 -1.34
CA LEU A 54 -9.49 -15.49 -0.91
C LEU A 54 -8.87 -14.98 0.39
N SER A 55 -8.81 -15.81 1.41
CA SER A 55 -8.11 -15.49 2.65
C SER A 55 -6.60 -15.40 2.43
N LEU A 56 -6.02 -14.25 2.69
CA LEU A 56 -4.58 -13.98 2.55
C LEU A 56 -3.75 -14.44 3.76
N ARG A 57 -4.40 -15.02 4.78
CA ARG A 57 -3.71 -15.71 5.87
C ARG A 57 -3.03 -16.99 5.40
N SER A 58 -3.53 -17.59 4.33
CA SER A 58 -2.88 -18.73 3.68
C SER A 58 -1.66 -18.28 2.90
N ALA A 59 -0.51 -18.91 3.12
CA ALA A 59 0.72 -18.62 2.37
C ALA A 59 0.56 -18.89 0.86
N GLU A 60 -0.23 -19.90 0.49
CA GLU A 60 -0.55 -20.24 -0.88
C GLU A 60 -1.36 -19.10 -1.56
N ASN A 61 -2.42 -18.63 -0.90
CA ASN A 61 -3.25 -17.54 -1.42
C ASN A 61 -2.46 -16.21 -1.49
N LEU A 62 -1.59 -15.94 -0.51
CA LEU A 62 -0.72 -14.77 -0.53
C LEU A 62 0.27 -14.84 -1.71
N SER A 63 0.85 -16.02 -1.98
CA SER A 63 1.71 -16.24 -3.13
C SER A 63 0.95 -16.05 -4.46
N LEU A 64 -0.29 -16.51 -4.52
CA LEU A 64 -1.18 -16.27 -5.66
C LEU A 64 -1.45 -14.77 -5.84
N ALA A 65 -1.78 -14.05 -4.75
CA ALA A 65 -1.99 -12.60 -4.79
C ALA A 65 -0.74 -11.85 -5.27
N CYS A 66 0.47 -12.23 -4.83
CA CYS A 66 1.73 -11.70 -5.35
C CYS A 66 1.90 -11.92 -6.87
N SER A 67 1.39 -13.03 -7.38
CA SER A 67 1.42 -13.31 -8.81
C SER A 67 0.39 -12.48 -9.58
N LEU A 68 -0.81 -12.33 -9.04
CA LEU A 68 -1.88 -11.50 -9.61
C LEU A 68 -1.54 -10.01 -9.59
N ALA A 69 -0.75 -9.54 -8.61
CA ALA A 69 -0.27 -8.16 -8.54
C ALA A 69 0.58 -7.72 -9.74
N ARG A 70 1.05 -8.66 -10.56
CA ARG A 70 1.80 -8.38 -11.79
C ARG A 70 0.91 -8.02 -12.97
N LEU A 71 -0.38 -8.31 -12.87
CA LEU A 71 -1.33 -7.95 -13.91
C LEU A 71 -1.57 -6.44 -13.88
N ASP A 72 -1.98 -5.90 -15.02
CA ASP A 72 -2.42 -4.51 -15.06
C ASP A 72 -3.72 -4.33 -14.27
N GLY A 73 -3.84 -3.19 -13.58
CA GLY A 73 -4.92 -2.92 -12.65
C GLY A 73 -4.48 -3.05 -11.18
N ALA A 74 -5.45 -3.08 -10.30
CA ALA A 74 -5.23 -3.15 -8.86
C ALA A 74 -5.71 -4.46 -8.24
N LEU A 75 -5.14 -4.83 -7.09
CA LEU A 75 -5.71 -5.82 -6.20
C LEU A 75 -6.71 -5.14 -5.25
N HIS A 76 -7.86 -5.75 -5.03
CA HIS A 76 -8.89 -5.28 -4.09
C HIS A 76 -8.82 -6.10 -2.82
N LEU A 77 -8.32 -5.49 -1.75
CA LEU A 77 -8.09 -6.07 -0.43
C LEU A 77 -9.09 -5.50 0.57
N ARG A 78 -9.46 -6.29 1.58
CA ARG A 78 -10.30 -5.85 2.69
C ARG A 78 -9.65 -6.09 4.06
N PRO A 79 -10.14 -5.40 5.13
CA PRO A 79 -9.57 -5.50 6.47
C PRO A 79 -9.66 -6.89 7.10
N ASP A 80 -10.60 -7.73 6.68
CA ASP A 80 -10.73 -9.12 7.09
C ASP A 80 -9.63 -10.03 6.50
N LEU A 81 -8.64 -9.40 5.82
CA LEU A 81 -7.49 -10.05 5.19
C LEU A 81 -7.87 -10.93 4.00
N THR A 82 -8.86 -10.48 3.25
CA THR A 82 -9.31 -11.16 2.04
C THR A 82 -9.00 -10.37 0.78
N LEU A 83 -8.74 -11.10 -0.31
CA LEU A 83 -8.67 -10.58 -1.67
C LEU A 83 -10.04 -10.75 -2.32
N HIS A 84 -10.64 -9.65 -2.73
CA HIS A 84 -11.96 -9.60 -3.38
C HIS A 84 -11.90 -9.53 -4.89
N GLY A 85 -10.78 -9.05 -5.44
CA GLY A 85 -10.62 -8.92 -6.88
C GLY A 85 -9.21 -8.56 -7.30
N PHE A 86 -8.95 -8.68 -8.58
CA PHE A 86 -7.68 -8.35 -9.21
C PHE A 86 -7.91 -7.70 -10.58
N ALA A 87 -6.86 -7.15 -11.18
CA ALA A 87 -6.96 -6.35 -12.40
C ALA A 87 -8.08 -5.28 -12.32
N CYS A 88 -8.28 -4.72 -11.13
CA CYS A 88 -9.31 -3.72 -10.87
C CYS A 88 -8.94 -2.39 -11.52
N LEU A 89 -9.91 -1.75 -12.17
CA LEU A 89 -9.74 -0.46 -12.81
C LEU A 89 -10.14 0.65 -11.85
N LEU A 90 -9.22 1.56 -11.58
CA LEU A 90 -9.46 2.68 -10.68
C LEU A 90 -9.93 3.88 -11.47
N ASP A 91 -11.24 4.06 -11.52
CA ASP A 91 -11.89 5.18 -12.20
C ASP A 91 -12.15 6.34 -11.25
N GLY A 92 -12.06 7.55 -11.77
CA GLY A 92 -12.37 8.78 -11.05
C GLY A 92 -12.22 10.01 -11.92
N THR A 93 -12.82 11.11 -11.47
CA THR A 93 -12.69 12.40 -12.14
C THR A 93 -11.35 13.06 -11.82
N SER A 94 -10.83 13.84 -12.75
CA SER A 94 -9.59 14.60 -12.55
C SER A 94 -9.67 15.47 -11.29
N VAL A 95 -8.58 15.49 -10.53
CA VAL A 95 -8.49 16.20 -9.26
C VAL A 95 -7.29 17.18 -9.26
N PRO A 96 -7.38 18.28 -8.47
CA PRO A 96 -6.23 19.13 -8.25
C PRO A 96 -5.04 18.32 -7.66
N GLY A 97 -3.84 18.55 -8.15
CA GLY A 97 -2.64 17.83 -7.68
C GLY A 97 -2.23 16.65 -8.56
N GLU A 98 -2.97 16.35 -9.63
CA GLU A 98 -2.50 15.41 -10.64
C GLU A 98 -1.20 15.90 -11.28
N ASP A 99 -0.24 14.99 -11.36
CA ASP A 99 1.03 15.22 -12.04
C ASP A 99 1.28 14.07 -13.02
N ARG A 100 1.31 14.41 -14.31
CA ARG A 100 1.57 13.43 -15.38
C ARG A 100 2.93 12.75 -15.22
N ALA A 101 3.89 13.42 -14.60
CA ALA A 101 5.20 12.86 -14.32
C ALA A 101 5.15 11.72 -13.29
N ARG A 102 4.12 11.65 -12.44
CA ARG A 102 3.93 10.60 -11.44
C ARG A 102 3.41 9.28 -12.02
N GLY A 103 2.96 9.29 -13.27
CA GLY A 103 2.49 8.11 -13.99
C GLY A 103 1.01 7.77 -13.77
N ALA A 104 0.52 6.81 -14.58
CA ALA A 104 -0.90 6.50 -14.65
C ALA A 104 -1.45 5.89 -13.34
N ARG A 105 -0.74 4.95 -12.71
CA ARG A 105 -1.16 4.29 -11.46
C ARG A 105 -1.37 5.29 -10.33
N TYR A 106 -0.44 6.22 -10.18
CA TYR A 106 -0.52 7.26 -9.17
C TYR A 106 -1.73 8.16 -9.39
N ASN A 107 -1.91 8.69 -10.59
CA ASN A 107 -3.01 9.59 -10.91
C ASN A 107 -4.38 8.89 -10.83
N SER A 108 -4.47 7.62 -11.27
CA SER A 108 -5.68 6.81 -11.09
C SER A 108 -6.02 6.61 -9.60
N ALA A 109 -5.02 6.36 -8.77
CA ALA A 109 -5.21 6.22 -7.32
C ALA A 109 -5.68 7.54 -6.66
N LEU A 110 -5.11 8.69 -7.06
CA LEU A 110 -5.58 10.00 -6.61
C LEU A 110 -7.04 10.23 -6.95
N ARG A 111 -7.42 10.00 -8.21
CA ARG A 111 -8.81 10.16 -8.68
C ARG A 111 -9.76 9.23 -7.97
N PHE A 112 -9.36 7.97 -7.83
CA PHE A 112 -10.21 6.94 -7.23
C PHE A 112 -10.48 7.21 -5.75
N THR A 113 -9.48 7.69 -5.00
CA THR A 113 -9.63 7.99 -3.57
C THR A 113 -10.27 9.34 -3.29
N ALA A 114 -10.34 10.23 -4.28
CA ALA A 114 -10.97 11.53 -4.11
C ALA A 114 -12.46 11.37 -3.77
N GLY A 115 -12.88 11.94 -2.64
CA GLY A 115 -14.26 11.82 -2.15
C GLY A 115 -14.60 10.46 -1.53
N ARG A 116 -13.62 9.58 -1.32
CA ARG A 116 -13.76 8.31 -0.59
C ARG A 116 -12.86 8.32 0.63
N GLU A 117 -13.46 8.38 1.82
CA GLU A 117 -12.71 8.41 3.09
C GLU A 117 -12.35 7.02 3.60
N ASP A 118 -13.08 6.01 3.13
CA ASP A 118 -13.01 4.60 3.50
C ASP A 118 -12.12 3.77 2.56
N VAL A 119 -11.31 4.42 1.74
CA VAL A 119 -10.39 3.76 0.80
C VAL A 119 -8.99 4.29 0.94
N CYS A 120 -8.04 3.37 1.00
CA CYS A 120 -6.62 3.67 0.91
C CYS A 120 -6.02 2.92 -0.29
N VAL A 121 -5.21 3.58 -1.09
CA VAL A 121 -4.52 2.96 -2.23
C VAL A 121 -3.02 3.03 -2.04
N VAL A 122 -2.37 1.88 -2.14
CA VAL A 122 -0.90 1.77 -2.14
C VAL A 122 -0.43 1.57 -3.58
N VAL A 123 0.44 2.46 -4.02
CA VAL A 123 1.03 2.42 -5.37
C VAL A 123 2.52 2.11 -5.25
N VAL A 124 2.93 0.99 -5.83
CA VAL A 124 4.33 0.60 -5.97
C VAL A 124 4.79 0.92 -7.39
N SER A 125 5.89 1.63 -7.51
CA SER A 125 6.53 1.96 -8.78
C SER A 125 7.90 1.30 -8.85
N SER A 126 8.34 0.92 -10.05
CA SER A 126 9.67 0.31 -10.23
C SER A 126 10.83 1.28 -10.02
N ASP A 127 10.56 2.59 -10.07
CA ASP A 127 11.55 3.67 -10.11
C ASP A 127 11.31 4.77 -9.06
N ARG A 128 10.32 4.60 -8.19
CA ARG A 128 9.93 5.60 -7.19
C ARG A 128 9.57 4.96 -5.86
N PRO A 129 9.67 5.70 -4.75
CA PRO A 129 9.18 5.25 -3.45
C PRO A 129 7.70 4.87 -3.51
N VAL A 130 7.31 3.95 -2.64
CA VAL A 130 5.91 3.56 -2.45
C VAL A 130 5.07 4.76 -2.04
N SER A 131 3.95 4.96 -2.70
CA SER A 131 3.00 6.03 -2.39
C SER A 131 1.75 5.46 -1.74
N ILE A 132 1.33 6.04 -0.62
CA ILE A 132 0.06 5.73 0.05
C ILE A 132 -0.87 6.91 -0.16
N ILE A 133 -2.03 6.66 -0.76
CA ILE A 133 -2.97 7.69 -1.19
C ILE A 133 -4.33 7.45 -0.53
N ARG A 134 -4.89 8.49 0.08
CA ARG A 134 -6.22 8.48 0.69
C ARG A 134 -6.89 9.84 0.50
N SER A 135 -8.18 9.86 0.28
CA SER A 135 -8.97 11.09 0.11
C SER A 135 -8.40 12.06 -0.93
N GLY A 136 -7.84 11.53 -2.03
CA GLY A 136 -7.22 12.34 -3.09
C GLY A 136 -5.89 12.99 -2.71
N MET A 137 -5.24 12.54 -1.63
CA MET A 137 -3.95 13.07 -1.16
C MET A 137 -2.94 11.96 -0.92
N GLU A 138 -1.67 12.23 -1.19
CA GLU A 138 -0.58 11.34 -0.82
C GLU A 138 -0.23 11.54 0.66
N LEU A 139 -0.27 10.45 1.42
CA LEU A 139 0.05 10.42 2.86
C LEU A 139 1.53 10.11 3.12
N THR A 140 2.23 9.51 2.17
CA THR A 140 3.69 9.36 2.19
C THR A 140 4.34 10.69 1.86
N ALA A 141 4.06 11.73 2.67
CA ALA A 141 4.89 12.90 2.66
C ALA A 141 6.33 12.44 2.86
N THR A 142 7.24 12.95 2.06
CA THR A 142 8.67 12.95 2.37
C THR A 142 8.82 13.59 3.75
N CYS A 143 8.68 12.78 4.78
CA CYS A 143 9.18 13.16 6.09
C CYS A 143 10.67 13.33 5.86
N LEU A 144 11.11 14.55 5.69
CA LEU A 144 12.50 14.95 5.90
C LEU A 144 12.74 14.78 7.40
N TRP A 145 12.64 13.51 7.87
CA TRP A 145 13.10 13.18 9.19
C TRP A 145 14.61 13.34 9.16
N LYS A 146 15.06 14.52 9.60
CA LYS A 146 16.43 14.68 10.04
C LYS A 146 16.49 14.07 11.42
N PRO A 147 17.29 13.01 11.64
CA PRO A 147 17.56 12.55 12.99
C PRO A 147 18.00 13.79 13.80
N PRO A 148 17.50 13.96 15.04
CA PRO A 148 18.01 15.04 15.87
C PRO A 148 19.53 14.90 15.92
N SER A 149 20.24 16.02 15.81
CA SER A 149 21.71 16.09 15.80
C SER A 149 22.40 15.43 16.99
N ALA A 150 21.66 15.02 18.02
CA ALA A 150 22.12 14.20 19.13
C ALA A 150 22.32 12.71 18.78
N CYS A 151 21.95 12.24 17.58
CA CYS A 151 22.24 10.89 17.11
C CYS A 151 23.52 10.80 16.27
N GLU A 152 24.28 11.87 16.16
CA GLU A 152 25.67 11.89 15.65
C GLU A 152 26.69 11.53 16.75
N ALA A 153 26.31 10.66 17.69
CA ALA A 153 27.31 10.02 18.51
C ALA A 153 27.98 8.96 17.63
N ASP A 154 29.24 9.19 17.27
CA ASP A 154 30.06 8.15 16.67
C ASP A 154 29.89 6.87 17.46
N PRO A 155 29.66 5.72 16.80
CA PRO A 155 29.54 4.46 17.52
C PRO A 155 30.82 4.25 18.35
N PRO A 156 30.67 3.87 19.64
CA PRO A 156 31.81 3.68 20.53
C PRO A 156 32.83 2.73 19.88
N THR A 157 34.08 3.15 19.79
CA THR A 157 35.12 2.32 19.21
C THR A 157 35.46 1.17 20.18
N LEU A 158 36.03 0.09 19.66
CA LEU A 158 36.49 -1.03 20.50
C LEU A 158 37.44 -0.58 21.63
N ALA A 159 38.17 0.52 21.43
CA ALA A 159 39.06 1.14 22.40
C ALA A 159 38.30 1.76 23.59
N ASP A 160 37.06 2.21 23.37
CA ASP A 160 36.20 2.78 24.41
C ASP A 160 35.61 1.71 25.34
N TRP A 161 35.46 0.48 24.82
CA TRP A 161 34.97 -0.68 25.59
C TRP A 161 36.07 -1.31 26.49
N VAL A 162 37.35 -1.12 26.17
CA VAL A 162 38.48 -1.74 26.91
C VAL A 162 38.90 -0.87 28.11
N LYS A 163 38.41 0.37 28.21
CA LYS A 163 38.73 1.35 29.25
C LYS A 163 37.66 1.49 30.36
N GLY A 164 36.58 0.69 30.31
CA GLY A 164 35.54 0.64 31.32
C GLY A 164 35.77 -0.41 32.39
#